data_0a352bcfd6616ccd0093aa88653fe948
#
_entry.id   0a352bcfd6616ccd0093aa88653fe948
#
_cell.length_a   1.000
_cell.length_b   1.000
_cell.length_c   1.000
_cell.angle_alpha   90.00
_cell.angle_beta   90.00
_cell.angle_gamma   90.00
#
_symmetry.space_group_name_H-M   'P 1'
#
loop_
_entity.id
_entity.type
_entity.pdbx_description
1 polymer ?
#
loop_
_entity_poly.entity_id
_entity_poly.type
_entity_poly.pdbx_seq_one_letter_code
_entity_poly.pdbx_strand_id
1 'polypeptide(L)'
;MLKCIASTYNKRYVYISNGNKIWTLTFSPDVSHKTPLVLLHGFGGGVGLWALNFEDLCENRTVHAFDLLGFGHSSRPHFHTDAREAENQFVESIEEWRKEMEIEKMILLGHNLGGFLAAAYSLKYPSRVKHLILVEPWGFPERPDNAEHERPIPIWIKALGAILSPFNPLAGLRIAGPFGLSLVQRLRPDFKRKYASMFDDNTVAEYIYHCNVQSPSGETAFKNMTIPYGWAKRPMLQRISQLDQDIPITVVYGARSCIDGNSGSTIQSLRPNSYVKTIAILGAGHYVYADQPEDFNERVKDICDSVD
;
A
#
# COMPACT_ATOMS: atom_id res chain seq x y z
N MET A 1 -15.41 3.81 -9.44
CA MET A 1 -14.05 4.40 -9.59
C MET A 1 -13.51 4.30 -11.02
N LEU A 2 -13.61 3.14 -11.68
CA LEU A 2 -12.88 2.90 -12.94
C LEU A 2 -13.59 3.32 -14.23
N LYS A 3 -14.86 3.73 -14.17
CA LYS A 3 -15.66 4.09 -15.35
C LYS A 3 -15.15 5.32 -16.12
N CYS A 4 -14.36 6.14 -15.48
CA CYS A 4 -13.82 7.38 -16.07
C CYS A 4 -12.44 7.20 -16.72
N ILE A 5 -11.91 5.97 -16.76
CA ILE A 5 -10.61 5.67 -17.36
C ILE A 5 -10.81 5.41 -18.84
N ALA A 6 -10.12 6.19 -19.69
CA ALA A 6 -10.20 6.10 -21.14
C ALA A 6 -9.38 4.94 -21.71
N SER A 7 -8.28 4.57 -21.05
CA SER A 7 -7.41 3.48 -21.50
C SER A 7 -8.10 2.12 -21.38
N THR A 8 -7.83 1.24 -22.35
CA THR A 8 -8.31 -0.15 -22.32
C THR A 8 -7.62 -0.93 -21.20
N TYR A 9 -8.39 -1.65 -20.42
CA TYR A 9 -7.85 -2.48 -19.34
C TYR A 9 -8.64 -3.77 -19.17
N ASN A 10 -7.98 -4.80 -18.65
CA ASN A 10 -8.57 -6.06 -18.26
C ASN A 10 -8.82 -6.09 -16.76
N LYS A 11 -9.90 -6.68 -16.34
CA LYS A 11 -10.23 -6.94 -14.94
C LYS A 11 -10.57 -8.42 -14.77
N ARG A 12 -9.96 -9.05 -13.78
CA ARG A 12 -10.22 -10.48 -13.53
C ARG A 12 -9.84 -10.88 -12.11
N TYR A 13 -10.37 -12.01 -11.68
CA TYR A 13 -9.86 -12.71 -10.51
C TYR A 13 -8.74 -13.65 -10.92
N VAL A 14 -7.61 -13.55 -10.24
CA VAL A 14 -6.49 -14.49 -10.36
C VAL A 14 -6.59 -15.49 -9.22
N TYR A 15 -6.68 -16.76 -9.55
CA TYR A 15 -6.85 -17.81 -8.56
C TYR A 15 -5.48 -18.26 -8.04
N ILE A 16 -5.37 -18.32 -6.71
CA ILE A 16 -4.19 -18.78 -5.98
C ILE A 16 -4.57 -19.95 -5.09
N SER A 17 -3.63 -20.46 -4.29
CA SER A 17 -3.88 -21.62 -3.42
C SER A 17 -5.01 -21.38 -2.40
N ASN A 18 -5.50 -22.49 -1.81
CA ASN A 18 -6.54 -22.50 -0.78
C ASN A 18 -7.91 -21.91 -1.23
N GLY A 19 -8.18 -21.94 -2.53
CA GLY A 19 -9.41 -21.39 -3.08
C GLY A 19 -9.50 -19.86 -3.05
N ASN A 20 -8.40 -19.19 -2.75
CA ASN A 20 -8.35 -17.74 -2.73
C ASN A 20 -8.26 -17.17 -4.14
N LYS A 21 -8.79 -15.96 -4.31
CA LYS A 21 -8.72 -15.22 -5.56
C LYS A 21 -8.33 -13.77 -5.30
N ILE A 22 -7.56 -13.21 -6.23
CA ILE A 22 -7.01 -11.87 -6.16
C ILE A 22 -7.63 -11.02 -7.28
N TRP A 23 -8.33 -9.96 -6.91
CA TRP A 23 -8.93 -9.04 -7.87
C TRP A 23 -7.84 -8.19 -8.51
N THR A 24 -7.72 -8.28 -9.85
CA THR A 24 -6.60 -7.73 -10.60
C THR A 24 -7.07 -6.86 -11.76
N LEU A 25 -6.38 -5.72 -11.94
CA LEU A 25 -6.50 -4.86 -13.11
C LEU A 25 -5.19 -4.89 -13.88
N THR A 26 -5.28 -4.98 -15.22
CA THR A 26 -4.11 -4.94 -16.10
C THR A 26 -4.34 -3.91 -17.20
N PHE A 27 -3.40 -2.97 -17.33
CA PHE A 27 -3.40 -1.92 -18.33
C PHE A 27 -2.25 -2.16 -19.31
N SER A 28 -2.49 -1.91 -20.60
CA SER A 28 -1.51 -2.09 -21.68
C SER A 28 -0.84 -3.48 -21.66
N PRO A 29 -1.64 -4.57 -21.72
CA PRO A 29 -1.13 -5.94 -21.56
C PRO A 29 -0.17 -6.38 -22.68
N ASP A 30 -0.19 -5.69 -23.82
CA ASP A 30 0.57 -6.08 -25.01
C ASP A 30 2.00 -5.53 -25.03
N VAL A 31 2.40 -4.76 -24.02
CA VAL A 31 3.76 -4.22 -23.92
C VAL A 31 4.66 -5.23 -23.21
N SER A 32 5.11 -6.24 -23.94
CA SER A 32 5.86 -7.39 -23.39
C SER A 32 7.36 -7.19 -23.29
N HIS A 33 7.93 -6.18 -23.94
CA HIS A 33 9.38 -5.95 -23.99
C HIS A 33 9.93 -5.14 -22.81
N LYS A 34 9.07 -4.62 -21.97
CA LYS A 34 9.47 -3.85 -20.77
C LYS A 34 9.02 -4.54 -19.50
N THR A 35 9.77 -4.34 -18.43
CA THR A 35 9.41 -4.84 -17.11
C THR A 35 8.08 -4.23 -16.64
N PRO A 36 7.08 -5.02 -16.27
CA PRO A 36 5.79 -4.47 -15.83
C PRO A 36 5.91 -3.77 -14.48
N LEU A 37 5.09 -2.74 -14.30
CA LEU A 37 4.91 -2.06 -13.02
C LEU A 37 3.74 -2.67 -12.26
N VAL A 38 3.94 -3.02 -10.99
CA VAL A 38 2.93 -3.61 -10.12
C VAL A 38 2.68 -2.69 -8.93
N LEU A 39 1.41 -2.35 -8.69
CA LEU A 39 0.98 -1.41 -7.66
C LEU A 39 0.27 -2.13 -6.51
N LEU A 40 0.76 -1.95 -5.28
CA LEU A 40 0.15 -2.45 -4.04
C LEU A 40 -0.44 -1.29 -3.24
N HIS A 41 -1.76 -1.34 -3.00
CA HIS A 41 -2.44 -0.31 -2.22
C HIS A 41 -2.12 -0.38 -0.72
N GLY A 42 -2.50 0.67 0.02
CA GLY A 42 -2.33 0.74 1.46
C GLY A 42 -3.49 0.16 2.26
N PHE A 43 -3.36 0.19 3.58
CA PHE A 43 -4.38 -0.27 4.51
C PHE A 43 -5.73 0.41 4.25
N GLY A 44 -6.77 -0.39 4.16
CA GLY A 44 -8.12 0.11 3.91
C GLY A 44 -8.38 0.64 2.50
N GLY A 45 -7.41 0.51 1.61
CA GLY A 45 -7.53 0.92 0.22
C GLY A 45 -7.95 -0.21 -0.72
N GLY A 46 -7.69 0.00 -1.99
CA GLY A 46 -7.94 -0.94 -3.07
C GLY A 46 -7.47 -0.36 -4.40
N VAL A 47 -7.62 -1.13 -5.46
CA VAL A 47 -7.14 -0.74 -6.80
C VAL A 47 -7.74 0.58 -7.31
N GLY A 48 -8.95 0.91 -6.90
CA GLY A 48 -9.65 2.11 -7.35
C GLY A 48 -8.98 3.42 -6.92
N LEU A 49 -8.18 3.39 -5.85
CA LEU A 49 -7.48 4.58 -5.37
C LEU A 49 -6.38 5.06 -6.34
N TRP A 50 -5.92 4.18 -7.23
CA TRP A 50 -4.95 4.52 -8.27
C TRP A 50 -5.58 5.16 -9.51
N ALA A 51 -6.86 5.51 -9.48
CA ALA A 51 -7.61 5.98 -10.64
C ALA A 51 -6.98 7.18 -11.36
N LEU A 52 -6.30 8.09 -10.63
CA LEU A 52 -5.62 9.25 -11.19
C LEU A 52 -4.25 8.93 -11.80
N ASN A 53 -3.81 7.68 -11.74
CA ASN A 53 -2.44 7.30 -12.08
C ASN A 53 -2.36 6.33 -13.26
N PHE A 54 -3.40 5.55 -13.51
CA PHE A 54 -3.34 4.47 -14.50
C PHE A 54 -3.03 4.96 -15.92
N GLU A 55 -3.70 6.00 -16.38
CA GLU A 55 -3.55 6.47 -17.76
C GLU A 55 -2.13 6.90 -18.08
N ASP A 56 -1.50 7.67 -17.18
CA ASP A 56 -0.13 8.12 -17.37
C ASP A 56 0.86 6.97 -17.24
N LEU A 57 0.69 6.11 -16.24
CA LEU A 57 1.64 5.04 -15.96
C LEU A 57 1.64 3.94 -17.02
N CYS A 58 0.52 3.72 -17.69
CA CYS A 58 0.39 2.66 -18.69
C CYS A 58 0.69 3.10 -20.14
N GLU A 59 1.18 4.31 -20.36
CA GLU A 59 1.45 4.82 -21.72
C GLU A 59 2.43 3.94 -22.49
N ASN A 60 3.50 3.50 -21.85
CA ASN A 60 4.59 2.76 -22.50
C ASN A 60 4.92 1.42 -21.82
N ARG A 61 4.12 1.00 -20.86
CA ARG A 61 4.45 -0.12 -20.00
C ARG A 61 3.17 -0.79 -19.50
N THR A 62 3.20 -2.12 -19.37
CA THR A 62 2.13 -2.84 -18.69
C THR A 62 2.11 -2.47 -17.22
N VAL A 63 0.91 -2.14 -16.71
CA VAL A 63 0.69 -1.83 -15.30
C VAL A 63 -0.34 -2.79 -14.74
N HIS A 64 0.01 -3.45 -13.64
CA HIS A 64 -0.91 -4.29 -12.87
C HIS A 64 -1.18 -3.65 -11.53
N ALA A 65 -2.42 -3.71 -11.09
CA ALA A 65 -2.79 -3.37 -9.72
C ALA A 65 -3.76 -4.44 -9.22
N PHE A 66 -3.64 -4.83 -7.98
CA PHE A 66 -4.55 -5.80 -7.39
C PHE A 66 -4.94 -5.44 -5.97
N ASP A 67 -6.10 -5.90 -5.56
CA ASP A 67 -6.51 -5.83 -4.16
C ASP A 67 -5.73 -6.87 -3.37
N LEU A 68 -5.03 -6.44 -2.32
CA LEU A 68 -4.29 -7.34 -1.44
C LEU A 68 -5.22 -8.39 -0.84
N LEU A 69 -4.69 -9.60 -0.64
CA LEU A 69 -5.41 -10.66 0.07
C LEU A 69 -5.99 -10.11 1.37
N GLY A 70 -7.26 -10.37 1.61
CA GLY A 70 -7.96 -9.86 2.80
C GLY A 70 -8.53 -8.45 2.67
N PHE A 71 -8.37 -7.80 1.51
CA PHE A 71 -8.85 -6.44 1.24
C PHE A 71 -9.68 -6.38 -0.05
N GLY A 72 -10.47 -5.32 -0.16
CA GLY A 72 -11.25 -5.02 -1.36
C GLY A 72 -12.10 -6.18 -1.86
N HIS A 73 -11.96 -6.50 -3.11
CA HIS A 73 -12.67 -7.60 -3.77
C HIS A 73 -11.93 -8.94 -3.74
N SER A 74 -10.72 -8.96 -3.21
CA SER A 74 -9.95 -10.20 -3.05
C SER A 74 -10.53 -11.07 -1.94
N SER A 75 -10.20 -12.37 -1.93
CA SER A 75 -10.62 -13.29 -0.90
C SER A 75 -10.22 -12.83 0.49
N ARG A 76 -11.01 -13.21 1.49
CA ARG A 76 -10.85 -12.78 2.89
C ARG A 76 -10.62 -14.00 3.80
N PRO A 77 -9.44 -14.64 3.70
CA PRO A 77 -9.14 -15.81 4.53
C PRO A 77 -8.83 -15.41 5.97
N HIS A 78 -8.77 -16.39 6.84
CA HIS A 78 -8.22 -16.22 8.17
C HIS A 78 -6.70 -16.08 8.08
N PHE A 79 -6.18 -15.06 8.77
CA PHE A 79 -4.74 -14.87 8.92
C PHE A 79 -4.28 -15.38 10.28
N HIS A 80 -3.04 -15.84 10.34
CA HIS A 80 -2.40 -16.21 11.60
C HIS A 80 -2.36 -15.04 12.59
N THR A 81 -2.42 -15.36 13.86
CA THR A 81 -2.29 -14.36 14.94
C THR A 81 -0.84 -13.92 15.13
N ASP A 82 0.12 -14.75 14.75
CA ASP A 82 1.54 -14.42 14.77
C ASP A 82 1.88 -13.43 13.64
N ALA A 83 2.63 -12.37 13.99
CA ALA A 83 2.98 -11.31 13.05
C ALA A 83 3.81 -11.79 11.86
N ARG A 84 4.76 -12.69 12.10
CA ARG A 84 5.61 -13.26 11.04
C ARG A 84 4.80 -14.11 10.07
N GLU A 85 3.92 -14.96 10.60
CA GLU A 85 3.09 -15.83 9.77
C GLU A 85 2.04 -15.05 8.98
N ALA A 86 1.44 -14.02 9.57
CA ALA A 86 0.52 -13.13 8.86
C ALA A 86 1.21 -12.39 7.71
N GLU A 87 2.38 -11.82 7.97
CA GLU A 87 3.20 -11.19 6.93
C GLU A 87 3.53 -12.18 5.81
N ASN A 88 3.93 -13.41 6.16
CA ASN A 88 4.27 -14.43 5.18
C ASN A 88 3.07 -14.85 4.32
N GLN A 89 1.87 -14.89 4.87
CA GLN A 89 0.66 -15.14 4.09
C GLN A 89 0.44 -14.09 3.01
N PHE A 90 0.66 -12.81 3.33
CA PHE A 90 0.63 -11.75 2.32
C PHE A 90 1.72 -11.95 1.25
N VAL A 91 2.95 -12.18 1.68
CA VAL A 91 4.10 -12.34 0.77
C VAL A 91 3.88 -13.51 -0.19
N GLU A 92 3.45 -14.65 0.32
CA GLU A 92 3.17 -15.84 -0.51
C GLU A 92 2.00 -15.61 -1.47
N SER A 93 0.98 -14.87 -1.07
CA SER A 93 -0.11 -14.51 -1.97
C SER A 93 0.36 -13.67 -3.16
N ILE A 94 1.31 -12.77 -2.93
CA ILE A 94 1.93 -11.95 -3.99
C ILE A 94 2.74 -12.85 -4.94
N GLU A 95 3.53 -13.79 -4.40
CA GLU A 95 4.33 -14.72 -5.21
C GLU A 95 3.45 -15.64 -6.06
N GLU A 96 2.39 -16.21 -5.48
CA GLU A 96 1.44 -17.05 -6.21
C GLU A 96 0.74 -16.24 -7.32
N TRP A 97 0.33 -15.01 -7.00
CA TRP A 97 -0.25 -14.08 -7.97
C TRP A 97 0.71 -13.83 -9.14
N ARG A 98 1.99 -13.53 -8.84
CA ARG A 98 3.01 -13.31 -9.87
C ARG A 98 3.14 -14.53 -10.81
N LYS A 99 3.19 -15.73 -10.24
CA LYS A 99 3.31 -16.97 -11.03
C LYS A 99 2.11 -17.17 -11.95
N GLU A 100 0.89 -16.98 -11.43
CA GLU A 100 -0.34 -17.10 -12.22
C GLU A 100 -0.44 -16.04 -13.32
N MET A 101 0.12 -14.85 -13.09
CA MET A 101 0.22 -13.78 -14.07
C MET A 101 1.35 -13.99 -15.09
N GLU A 102 2.18 -15.01 -14.89
CA GLU A 102 3.35 -15.30 -15.74
C GLU A 102 4.33 -14.12 -15.84
N ILE A 103 4.51 -13.40 -14.75
CA ILE A 103 5.44 -12.29 -14.62
C ILE A 103 6.77 -12.83 -14.12
N GLU A 104 7.83 -12.70 -14.91
CA GLU A 104 9.16 -13.14 -14.48
C GLU A 104 9.78 -12.15 -13.48
N LYS A 105 9.82 -10.88 -13.85
CA LYS A 105 10.37 -9.79 -13.03
C LYS A 105 9.45 -8.57 -13.11
N MET A 106 9.48 -7.74 -12.07
CA MET A 106 8.60 -6.58 -11.97
C MET A 106 9.27 -5.40 -11.26
N ILE A 107 8.78 -4.21 -11.57
CA ILE A 107 8.99 -3.01 -10.76
C ILE A 107 7.86 -3.03 -9.74
N LEU A 108 8.20 -3.08 -8.46
CA LEU A 108 7.19 -3.24 -7.40
C LEU A 108 7.06 -1.94 -6.62
N LEU A 109 5.86 -1.36 -6.67
CA LEU A 109 5.51 -0.13 -5.98
C LEU A 109 4.45 -0.42 -4.93
N GLY A 110 4.69 0.00 -3.70
CA GLY A 110 3.72 -0.16 -2.63
C GLY A 110 3.51 1.13 -1.83
N HIS A 111 2.26 1.41 -1.50
CA HIS A 111 1.84 2.52 -0.67
C HIS A 111 1.48 2.03 0.73
N ASN A 112 1.96 2.68 1.78
CA ASN A 112 1.59 2.40 3.17
C ASN A 112 1.86 0.93 3.54
N LEU A 113 0.84 0.15 3.95
CA LEU A 113 0.97 -1.29 4.17
C LEU A 113 1.52 -2.01 2.93
N GLY A 114 1.08 -1.63 1.75
CA GLY A 114 1.60 -2.18 0.49
C GLY A 114 3.10 -1.96 0.33
N GLY A 115 3.64 -0.86 0.83
CA GLY A 115 5.08 -0.59 0.84
C GLY A 115 5.83 -1.56 1.76
N PHE A 116 5.33 -1.78 2.95
CA PHE A 116 5.87 -2.76 3.89
C PHE A 116 5.87 -4.17 3.27
N LEU A 117 4.76 -4.57 2.67
CA LEU A 117 4.63 -5.89 2.05
C LEU A 117 5.50 -6.04 0.79
N ALA A 118 5.66 -4.97 0.02
CA ALA A 118 6.56 -4.94 -1.14
C ALA A 118 8.02 -5.17 -0.71
N ALA A 119 8.44 -4.53 0.38
CA ALA A 119 9.77 -4.74 0.95
C ALA A 119 9.93 -6.17 1.49
N ALA A 120 8.95 -6.67 2.23
CA ALA A 120 8.96 -8.05 2.75
C ALA A 120 9.02 -9.08 1.62
N TYR A 121 8.24 -8.86 0.56
CA TYR A 121 8.29 -9.69 -0.66
C TYR A 121 9.69 -9.68 -1.29
N SER A 122 10.27 -8.51 -1.44
CA SER A 122 11.59 -8.33 -2.06
C SER A 122 12.70 -9.02 -1.27
N LEU A 123 12.58 -9.07 0.06
CA LEU A 123 13.51 -9.80 0.91
C LEU A 123 13.46 -11.31 0.66
N LYS A 124 12.28 -11.86 0.42
CA LYS A 124 12.10 -13.30 0.21
C LYS A 124 12.33 -13.72 -1.24
N TYR A 125 11.94 -12.89 -2.19
CA TYR A 125 12.01 -13.18 -3.63
C TYR A 125 12.78 -12.09 -4.39
N PRO A 126 14.04 -11.84 -4.04
CA PRO A 126 14.80 -10.72 -4.61
C PRO A 126 15.00 -10.80 -6.12
N SER A 127 15.09 -12.01 -6.68
CA SER A 127 15.28 -12.20 -8.12
C SER A 127 14.07 -11.75 -8.95
N ARG A 128 12.94 -11.46 -8.34
CA ARG A 128 11.69 -11.06 -9.01
C ARG A 128 11.49 -9.56 -9.07
N VAL A 129 12.31 -8.77 -8.38
CA VAL A 129 12.14 -7.33 -8.24
C VAL A 129 13.30 -6.58 -8.89
N LYS A 130 12.99 -5.78 -9.90
CA LYS A 130 13.97 -4.93 -10.61
C LYS A 130 14.20 -3.59 -9.94
N HIS A 131 13.18 -3.06 -9.29
CA HIS A 131 13.23 -1.80 -8.56
C HIS A 131 12.10 -1.82 -7.51
N LEU A 132 12.41 -1.42 -6.30
CA LEU A 132 11.44 -1.31 -5.21
C LEU A 132 11.12 0.16 -4.99
N ILE A 133 9.85 0.54 -5.15
CA ILE A 133 9.37 1.91 -4.93
C ILE A 133 8.45 1.91 -3.71
N LEU A 134 8.86 2.62 -2.69
CA LEU A 134 8.15 2.71 -1.40
C LEU A 134 7.50 4.09 -1.28
N VAL A 135 6.17 4.13 -1.28
CA VAL A 135 5.40 5.38 -1.20
C VAL A 135 4.79 5.48 0.19
N GLU A 136 5.27 6.43 0.99
CA GLU A 136 4.80 6.60 2.37
C GLU A 136 4.69 5.26 3.12
N PRO A 137 5.75 4.45 3.17
CA PRO A 137 5.64 3.08 3.65
C PRO A 137 5.35 3.03 5.15
N TRP A 138 4.43 2.15 5.54
CA TRP A 138 4.16 1.83 6.93
C TRP A 138 5.18 0.81 7.46
N GLY A 139 5.46 0.86 8.77
CA GLY A 139 6.12 -0.24 9.46
C GLY A 139 7.64 -0.27 9.33
N PHE A 140 8.26 0.81 8.89
CA PHE A 140 9.71 0.88 8.73
C PHE A 140 10.43 1.21 10.05
N PRO A 141 10.09 2.30 10.77
CA PRO A 141 10.80 2.65 11.98
C PRO A 141 10.44 1.75 13.16
N GLU A 142 11.40 1.58 14.06
CA GLU A 142 11.15 0.98 15.37
C GLU A 142 10.37 1.93 16.26
N ARG A 143 9.59 1.37 17.18
CA ARG A 143 8.99 2.17 18.26
C ARG A 143 10.12 2.70 19.14
N PRO A 144 10.23 4.04 19.33
CA PRO A 144 11.22 4.60 20.26
C PRO A 144 10.95 4.16 21.69
N ASP A 145 12.00 3.88 22.47
CA ASP A 145 11.87 3.50 23.88
C ASP A 145 11.22 4.58 24.73
N ASN A 146 11.36 5.84 24.30
CA ASN A 146 10.83 7.04 24.97
C ASN A 146 9.59 7.61 24.25
N ALA A 147 8.93 6.86 23.36
CA ALA A 147 7.79 7.35 22.59
C ALA A 147 6.68 7.95 23.47
N GLU A 148 6.52 7.43 24.69
CA GLU A 148 5.53 7.94 25.64
C GLU A 148 5.96 9.27 26.30
N HIS A 149 7.26 9.57 26.31
CA HIS A 149 7.82 10.78 26.91
C HIS A 149 7.96 11.93 25.92
N GLU A 150 8.23 11.63 24.67
CA GLU A 150 8.39 12.65 23.60
C GLU A 150 7.07 13.33 23.22
N ARG A 151 5.97 12.59 23.27
CA ARG A 151 4.62 13.13 23.08
C ARG A 151 3.70 12.51 24.14
N PRO A 152 3.54 13.15 25.29
CA PRO A 152 2.68 12.62 26.33
C PRO A 152 1.26 12.49 25.83
N ILE A 153 0.76 11.25 25.82
CA ILE A 153 -0.61 10.95 25.41
C ILE A 153 -1.51 11.17 26.61
N PRO A 154 -2.61 11.95 26.50
CA PRO A 154 -3.57 12.12 27.55
C PRO A 154 -4.08 10.78 28.08
N ILE A 155 -4.27 10.69 29.41
CA ILE A 155 -4.71 9.46 30.09
C ILE A 155 -6.03 8.93 29.51
N TRP A 156 -6.96 9.81 29.14
CA TRP A 156 -8.24 9.41 28.55
C TRP A 156 -8.07 8.75 27.17
N ILE A 157 -7.08 9.19 26.38
CA ILE A 157 -6.78 8.55 25.07
C ILE A 157 -6.17 7.17 25.32
N LYS A 158 -5.29 7.01 26.30
CA LYS A 158 -4.74 5.71 26.70
C LYS A 158 -5.85 4.76 27.17
N ALA A 159 -6.78 5.25 27.99
CA ALA A 159 -7.92 4.46 28.46
C ALA A 159 -8.82 4.04 27.30
N LEU A 160 -9.13 4.96 26.38
CA LEU A 160 -9.93 4.66 25.19
C LEU A 160 -9.23 3.64 24.30
N GLY A 161 -7.93 3.80 24.08
CA GLY A 161 -7.10 2.86 23.34
C GLY A 161 -7.09 1.46 23.95
N ALA A 162 -7.02 1.36 25.27
CA ALA A 162 -7.09 0.08 25.99
C ALA A 162 -8.46 -0.59 25.82
N ILE A 163 -9.55 0.17 25.85
CA ILE A 163 -10.91 -0.34 25.65
C ILE A 163 -11.11 -0.81 24.20
N LEU A 164 -10.57 -0.08 23.24
CA LEU A 164 -10.72 -0.38 21.81
C LEU A 164 -9.71 -1.39 21.28
N SER A 165 -8.62 -1.67 22.01
CA SER A 165 -7.54 -2.55 21.57
C SER A 165 -7.98 -3.97 21.15
N PRO A 166 -9.01 -4.60 21.74
CA PRO A 166 -9.49 -5.90 21.28
C PRO A 166 -10.25 -5.84 19.94
N PHE A 167 -10.63 -4.65 19.50
CA PHE A 167 -11.38 -4.47 18.27
C PHE A 167 -10.47 -4.19 17.09
N ASN A 168 -10.92 -4.58 15.89
CA ASN A 168 -10.24 -4.25 14.66
C ASN A 168 -10.31 -2.74 14.39
N PRO A 169 -9.29 -2.17 13.70
CA PRO A 169 -9.21 -0.71 13.48
C PRO A 169 -10.45 -0.08 12.82
N LEU A 170 -11.14 -0.82 11.95
CA LEU A 170 -12.31 -0.35 11.20
C LEU A 170 -13.64 -0.92 11.73
N ALA A 171 -13.63 -1.52 12.91
CA ALA A 171 -14.83 -2.10 13.51
C ALA A 171 -15.95 -1.06 13.70
N GLY A 172 -15.61 0.18 14.03
CA GLY A 172 -16.58 1.27 14.15
C GLY A 172 -17.39 1.52 12.89
N LEU A 173 -16.80 1.33 11.73
CA LEU A 173 -17.47 1.49 10.44
C LEU A 173 -18.58 0.44 10.24
N ARG A 174 -18.32 -0.79 10.68
CA ARG A 174 -19.31 -1.88 10.62
C ARG A 174 -20.41 -1.72 11.67
N ILE A 175 -20.03 -1.30 12.87
CA ILE A 175 -20.98 -1.03 13.98
C ILE A 175 -21.94 0.10 13.64
N ALA A 176 -21.47 1.13 12.92
CA ALA A 176 -22.29 2.25 12.48
C ALA A 176 -23.43 1.84 11.55
N GLY A 177 -23.38 0.64 10.95
CA GLY A 177 -24.46 0.11 10.10
C GLY A 177 -24.81 1.06 8.95
N PRO A 178 -26.08 1.49 8.82
CA PRO A 178 -26.51 2.35 7.72
C PRO A 178 -25.89 3.75 7.75
N PHE A 179 -25.30 4.15 8.86
CA PHE A 179 -24.60 5.44 9.00
C PHE A 179 -23.11 5.37 8.65
N GLY A 180 -22.62 4.20 8.25
CA GLY A 180 -21.19 4.00 7.96
C GLY A 180 -20.67 4.87 6.84
N LEU A 181 -21.44 5.05 5.75
CA LEU A 181 -21.06 5.95 4.65
C LEU A 181 -20.92 7.39 5.13
N SER A 182 -21.88 7.88 5.92
CA SER A 182 -21.80 9.22 6.50
C SER A 182 -20.60 9.39 7.42
N LEU A 183 -20.22 8.33 8.13
CA LEU A 183 -19.04 8.32 8.99
C LEU A 183 -17.76 8.50 8.16
N VAL A 184 -17.63 7.79 7.04
CA VAL A 184 -16.49 7.95 6.11
C VAL A 184 -16.42 9.39 5.60
N GLN A 185 -17.55 9.95 5.17
CA GLN A 185 -17.62 11.32 4.67
C GLN A 185 -17.20 12.37 5.70
N ARG A 186 -17.55 12.14 6.97
CA ARG A 186 -17.19 13.06 8.07
C ARG A 186 -15.75 12.93 8.50
N LEU A 187 -15.23 11.70 8.58
CA LEU A 187 -13.85 11.45 9.02
C LEU A 187 -12.82 11.72 7.95
N ARG A 188 -13.19 11.53 6.69
CA ARG A 188 -12.29 11.68 5.56
C ARG A 188 -12.92 12.55 4.45
N PRO A 189 -13.21 13.84 4.75
CA PRO A 189 -13.74 14.77 3.73
C PRO A 189 -12.72 15.10 2.65
N ASP A 190 -11.43 14.87 2.91
CA ASP A 190 -10.33 15.10 2.00
C ASP A 190 -10.39 14.25 0.73
N PHE A 191 -10.93 13.03 0.78
CA PHE A 191 -11.01 12.15 -0.39
C PHE A 191 -11.86 12.73 -1.52
N LYS A 192 -12.98 13.37 -1.20
CA LYS A 192 -13.80 14.03 -2.22
C LYS A 192 -13.02 15.09 -2.97
N ARG A 193 -12.22 15.86 -2.26
CA ARG A 193 -11.39 16.92 -2.81
C ARG A 193 -10.23 16.36 -3.64
N LYS A 194 -9.55 15.29 -3.15
CA LYS A 194 -8.41 14.65 -3.84
C LYS A 194 -8.78 14.10 -5.22
N TYR A 195 -10.00 13.60 -5.37
CA TYR A 195 -10.50 13.01 -6.61
C TYR A 195 -11.50 13.89 -7.36
N ALA A 196 -11.56 15.17 -7.04
CA ALA A 196 -12.54 16.08 -7.63
C ALA A 196 -12.39 16.26 -9.14
N SER A 197 -11.20 16.04 -9.70
CA SER A 197 -10.97 16.06 -11.14
C SER A 197 -11.66 14.95 -11.91
N MET A 198 -11.95 13.82 -11.25
CA MET A 198 -12.65 12.67 -11.84
C MET A 198 -14.08 12.50 -11.32
N PHE A 199 -14.32 12.83 -10.05
CA PHE A 199 -15.58 12.59 -9.37
C PHE A 199 -15.98 13.82 -8.55
N ASP A 200 -17.16 14.35 -8.84
CA ASP A 200 -17.75 15.50 -8.11
C ASP A 200 -18.80 15.05 -7.07
N ASP A 201 -18.99 13.76 -6.94
CA ASP A 201 -19.99 13.11 -6.08
C ASP A 201 -19.34 12.33 -4.92
N ASN A 202 -20.08 11.41 -4.35
CA ASN A 202 -19.65 10.57 -3.21
C ASN A 202 -18.96 9.26 -3.63
N THR A 203 -18.60 9.11 -4.90
CA THR A 203 -18.05 7.85 -5.46
C THR A 203 -16.87 7.32 -4.65
N VAL A 204 -15.92 8.18 -4.27
CA VAL A 204 -14.72 7.77 -3.54
C VAL A 204 -15.07 7.33 -2.12
N ALA A 205 -15.92 8.08 -1.43
CA ALA A 205 -16.37 7.73 -0.07
C ALA A 205 -17.14 6.40 -0.08
N GLU A 206 -17.99 6.18 -1.07
CA GLU A 206 -18.71 4.92 -1.27
C GLU A 206 -17.76 3.77 -1.53
N TYR A 207 -16.74 3.98 -2.37
CA TYR A 207 -15.72 2.97 -2.65
C TYR A 207 -14.99 2.55 -1.37
N ILE A 208 -14.50 3.49 -0.59
CA ILE A 208 -13.80 3.24 0.66
C ILE A 208 -14.72 2.53 1.65
N TYR A 209 -15.96 2.97 1.77
CA TYR A 209 -16.96 2.33 2.63
C TYR A 209 -17.17 0.87 2.25
N HIS A 210 -17.43 0.58 0.97
CA HIS A 210 -17.68 -0.78 0.51
C HIS A 210 -16.46 -1.69 0.60
N CYS A 211 -15.26 -1.16 0.46
CA CYS A 211 -14.03 -1.93 0.68
C CYS A 211 -13.87 -2.36 2.15
N ASN A 212 -14.33 -1.54 3.09
CA ASN A 212 -13.99 -1.70 4.51
C ASN A 212 -15.14 -2.16 5.40
N VAL A 213 -16.36 -2.19 4.89
CA VAL A 213 -17.52 -2.64 5.66
C VAL A 213 -17.67 -4.17 5.67
N GLN A 214 -16.96 -4.85 4.78
CA GLN A 214 -17.00 -6.30 4.65
C GLN A 214 -16.36 -7.00 5.87
N SER A 215 -16.47 -8.32 5.94
CA SER A 215 -15.87 -9.12 7.00
C SER A 215 -14.36 -8.83 7.12
N PRO A 216 -13.85 -8.55 8.33
CA PRO A 216 -12.43 -8.26 8.51
C PRO A 216 -11.57 -9.48 8.23
N SER A 217 -10.49 -9.28 7.50
CA SER A 217 -9.50 -10.31 7.16
C SER A 217 -8.10 -9.68 7.11
N GLY A 218 -7.75 -8.95 6.07
CA GLY A 218 -6.49 -8.19 6.00
C GLY A 218 -6.36 -7.16 7.12
N GLU A 219 -7.46 -6.58 7.53
CA GLU A 219 -7.53 -5.68 8.70
C GLU A 219 -7.11 -6.40 9.99
N THR A 220 -7.57 -7.64 10.19
CA THR A 220 -7.17 -8.47 11.33
C THR A 220 -5.69 -8.82 11.25
N ALA A 221 -5.19 -9.17 10.07
CA ALA A 221 -3.77 -9.42 9.85
C ALA A 221 -2.92 -8.19 10.19
N PHE A 222 -3.35 -7.03 9.75
CA PHE A 222 -2.67 -5.76 10.07
C PHE A 222 -2.62 -5.52 11.59
N LYS A 223 -3.74 -5.73 12.28
CA LYS A 223 -3.78 -5.64 13.74
C LYS A 223 -2.79 -6.60 14.39
N ASN A 224 -2.70 -7.84 13.90
CA ASN A 224 -1.77 -8.84 14.43
C ASN A 224 -0.30 -8.48 14.17
N MET A 225 -0.03 -7.63 13.19
CA MET A 225 1.31 -7.14 12.83
C MET A 225 1.68 -5.84 13.53
N THR A 226 0.76 -5.25 14.29
CA THR A 226 0.95 -3.95 14.96
C THR A 226 1.02 -4.09 16.49
N ILE A 227 1.74 -3.18 17.11
CA ILE A 227 1.70 -2.90 18.55
C ILE A 227 0.95 -1.59 18.76
N PRO A 228 0.54 -1.24 20.00
CA PRO A 228 -0.22 -0.03 20.27
C PRO A 228 0.34 1.22 19.58
N TYR A 229 -0.57 2.08 19.09
CA TYR A 229 -0.28 3.31 18.33
C TYR A 229 0.26 3.10 16.92
N GLY A 230 0.09 1.89 16.36
CA GLY A 230 0.34 1.64 14.94
C GLY A 230 1.79 1.31 14.56
N TRP A 231 2.66 1.08 15.54
CA TRP A 231 4.02 0.63 15.26
C TRP A 231 4.04 -0.83 14.83
N ALA A 232 4.96 -1.19 13.91
CA ALA A 232 5.10 -2.57 13.49
C ALA A 232 5.76 -3.43 14.58
N LYS A 233 5.25 -4.65 14.77
CA LYS A 233 5.92 -5.66 15.62
C LYS A 233 7.28 -6.07 15.05
N ARG A 234 7.40 -6.08 13.73
CA ARG A 234 8.61 -6.47 13.00
C ARG A 234 9.06 -5.35 12.07
N PRO A 235 9.68 -4.29 12.61
CA PRO A 235 10.04 -3.10 11.83
C PRO A 235 10.96 -3.43 10.66
N MET A 236 10.66 -2.84 9.50
CA MET A 236 11.40 -3.12 8.27
C MET A 236 12.84 -2.58 8.33
N LEU A 237 13.10 -1.48 9.04
CA LEU A 237 14.45 -0.95 9.18
C LEU A 237 15.43 -1.91 9.86
N GLN A 238 14.92 -2.86 10.66
CA GLN A 238 15.75 -3.94 11.23
C GLN A 238 16.15 -5.01 10.21
N ARG A 239 15.49 -5.05 9.05
CA ARG A 239 15.64 -6.12 8.06
C ARG A 239 16.09 -5.66 6.69
N ILE A 240 15.90 -4.39 6.35
CA ILE A 240 16.12 -3.87 4.99
C ILE A 240 17.58 -3.97 4.54
N SER A 241 18.52 -4.01 5.47
CA SER A 241 19.94 -4.21 5.15
C SER A 241 20.23 -5.58 4.54
N GLN A 242 19.34 -6.55 4.74
CA GLN A 242 19.46 -7.90 4.20
C GLN A 242 18.95 -8.03 2.76
N LEU A 243 18.28 -6.99 2.24
CA LEU A 243 17.82 -6.98 0.86
C LEU A 243 19.02 -7.02 -0.09
N ASP A 244 18.89 -7.79 -1.18
CA ASP A 244 19.89 -7.88 -2.24
C ASP A 244 20.36 -6.48 -2.65
N GLN A 245 21.68 -6.28 -2.64
CA GLN A 245 22.31 -4.98 -2.91
C GLN A 245 22.04 -4.46 -4.33
N ASP A 246 21.76 -5.35 -5.26
CA ASP A 246 21.49 -4.99 -6.65
C ASP A 246 20.08 -4.46 -6.89
N ILE A 247 19.18 -4.57 -5.90
CA ILE A 247 17.83 -4.02 -6.00
C ILE A 247 17.86 -2.55 -5.60
N PRO A 248 17.62 -1.62 -6.55
CA PRO A 248 17.51 -0.21 -6.22
C PRO A 248 16.21 0.06 -5.45
N ILE A 249 16.27 1.00 -4.51
CA ILE A 249 15.13 1.46 -3.73
C ILE A 249 14.91 2.94 -3.98
N THR A 250 13.68 3.32 -4.28
CA THR A 250 13.25 4.72 -4.26
C THR A 250 12.15 4.89 -3.20
N VAL A 251 12.34 5.84 -2.29
CA VAL A 251 11.35 6.19 -1.30
C VAL A 251 10.69 7.50 -1.72
N VAL A 252 9.37 7.50 -1.84
CA VAL A 252 8.57 8.67 -2.21
C VAL A 252 7.71 9.07 -1.03
N TYR A 253 7.79 10.31 -0.60
CA TYR A 253 6.97 10.82 0.48
C TYR A 253 6.40 12.19 0.15
N GLY A 254 5.27 12.51 0.78
CA GLY A 254 4.66 13.83 0.66
C GLY A 254 5.33 14.82 1.62
N ALA A 255 5.67 16.01 1.14
CA ALA A 255 6.32 17.03 1.96
C ALA A 255 5.47 17.51 3.16
N ARG A 256 4.15 17.26 3.12
CA ARG A 256 3.21 17.58 4.21
C ARG A 256 2.84 16.37 5.07
N SER A 257 3.42 15.20 4.80
CA SER A 257 3.08 13.99 5.53
C SER A 257 3.55 14.06 6.98
N CYS A 258 2.79 13.43 7.87
CA CYS A 258 3.18 13.19 9.25
C CYS A 258 4.15 12.01 9.37
N ILE A 259 4.31 11.20 8.33
CA ILE A 259 5.25 10.10 8.30
C ILE A 259 6.65 10.67 8.14
N ASP A 260 7.54 10.14 8.95
CA ASP A 260 8.92 10.60 9.00
C ASP A 260 9.68 10.30 7.70
N GLY A 261 10.05 11.35 6.97
CA GLY A 261 10.92 11.25 5.78
C GLY A 261 12.32 10.70 6.10
N ASN A 262 12.67 10.53 7.37
CA ASN A 262 13.95 9.98 7.80
C ASN A 262 14.14 8.50 7.46
N SER A 263 13.06 7.75 7.19
CA SER A 263 13.18 6.35 6.77
C SER A 263 14.03 6.20 5.50
N GLY A 264 13.88 7.12 4.54
CA GLY A 264 14.67 7.10 3.31
C GLY A 264 16.17 7.27 3.58
N SER A 265 16.56 8.24 4.40
CA SER A 265 17.95 8.46 4.77
C SER A 265 18.51 7.31 5.63
N THR A 266 17.70 6.73 6.51
CA THR A 266 18.09 5.56 7.29
C THR A 266 18.33 4.34 6.39
N ILE A 267 17.46 4.09 5.41
CA ILE A 267 17.64 3.01 4.43
C ILE A 267 18.96 3.22 3.68
N GLN A 268 19.24 4.45 3.25
CA GLN A 268 20.48 4.78 2.55
C GLN A 268 21.71 4.49 3.41
N SER A 269 21.67 4.82 4.69
CA SER A 269 22.73 4.53 5.66
C SER A 269 22.92 3.03 5.88
N LEU A 270 21.83 2.26 5.90
CA LEU A 270 21.85 0.81 6.07
C LEU A 270 22.29 0.06 4.81
N ARG A 271 22.24 0.71 3.66
CA ARG A 271 22.56 0.13 2.35
C ARG A 271 23.54 1.03 1.58
N PRO A 272 24.76 1.26 2.12
CA PRO A 272 25.70 2.25 1.56
C PRO A 272 26.23 1.89 0.17
N ASN A 273 26.18 0.62 -0.21
CA ASN A 273 26.68 0.12 -1.50
C ASN A 273 25.55 -0.11 -2.52
N SER A 274 24.33 0.33 -2.21
CA SER A 274 23.16 0.15 -3.07
C SER A 274 22.58 1.48 -3.47
N TYR A 275 21.86 1.51 -4.60
CA TYR A 275 21.11 2.68 -5.01
C TYR A 275 19.90 2.87 -4.07
N VAL A 276 19.87 3.98 -3.36
CA VAL A 276 18.74 4.42 -2.54
C VAL A 276 18.51 5.91 -2.80
N LYS A 277 17.35 6.25 -3.31
CA LYS A 277 16.96 7.63 -3.56
C LYS A 277 15.69 7.97 -2.79
N THR A 278 15.63 9.16 -2.24
CA THR A 278 14.45 9.69 -1.56
C THR A 278 13.91 10.88 -2.34
N ILE A 279 12.61 10.87 -2.61
CA ILE A 279 11.90 11.92 -3.34
C ILE A 279 10.81 12.50 -2.45
N ALA A 280 10.85 13.83 -2.23
CA ALA A 280 9.76 14.55 -1.58
C ALA A 280 8.88 15.20 -2.65
N ILE A 281 7.56 14.98 -2.57
CA ILE A 281 6.60 15.63 -3.46
C ILE A 281 5.94 16.78 -2.73
N LEU A 282 6.18 18.01 -3.25
CA LEU A 282 5.64 19.24 -2.68
C LEU A 282 4.11 19.27 -2.82
N GLY A 283 3.45 19.77 -1.79
CA GLY A 283 1.98 19.90 -1.78
C GLY A 283 1.23 18.61 -1.51
N ALA A 284 1.93 17.51 -1.26
CA ALA A 284 1.33 16.20 -1.01
C ALA A 284 1.44 15.79 0.46
N GLY A 285 0.40 15.11 0.96
CA GLY A 285 0.39 14.41 2.23
C GLY A 285 0.61 12.91 2.04
N HIS A 286 -0.02 12.10 2.88
CA HIS A 286 0.13 10.64 2.87
C HIS A 286 -0.32 9.98 1.55
N TYR A 287 -1.39 10.49 0.93
CA TYR A 287 -1.89 9.99 -0.36
C TYR A 287 -1.25 10.76 -1.52
N VAL A 288 0.07 10.63 -1.64
CA VAL A 288 0.91 11.38 -2.59
C VAL A 288 0.39 11.28 -4.03
N TYR A 289 0.00 10.09 -4.43
CA TYR A 289 -0.48 9.77 -5.77
C TYR A 289 -1.84 10.38 -6.11
N ALA A 290 -2.61 10.78 -5.10
CA ALA A 290 -3.90 11.46 -5.27
C ALA A 290 -3.79 12.96 -5.01
N ASP A 291 -2.92 13.39 -4.12
CA ASP A 291 -2.68 14.80 -3.81
C ASP A 291 -1.99 15.54 -4.96
N GLN A 292 -0.99 14.90 -5.56
CA GLN A 292 -0.19 15.48 -6.65
C GLN A 292 0.02 14.40 -7.73
N PRO A 293 -1.03 14.00 -8.45
CA PRO A 293 -0.95 12.89 -9.38
C PRO A 293 0.02 13.12 -10.54
N GLU A 294 0.07 14.33 -11.09
CA GLU A 294 0.92 14.66 -12.22
C GLU A 294 2.41 14.54 -11.87
N ASP A 295 2.84 15.15 -10.77
CA ASP A 295 4.24 15.05 -10.31
C ASP A 295 4.59 13.62 -9.90
N PHE A 296 3.70 12.96 -9.18
CA PHE A 296 3.88 11.56 -8.79
C PHE A 296 4.04 10.65 -10.02
N ASN A 297 3.13 10.76 -10.99
CA ASN A 297 3.16 9.93 -12.20
C ASN A 297 4.44 10.15 -13.00
N GLU A 298 4.86 11.41 -13.17
CA GLU A 298 6.12 11.75 -13.86
C GLU A 298 7.32 11.14 -13.17
N ARG A 299 7.41 11.24 -11.85
CA ARG A 299 8.51 10.67 -11.06
C ARG A 299 8.55 9.15 -11.18
N VAL A 300 7.41 8.48 -11.09
CA VAL A 300 7.34 7.02 -11.23
C VAL A 300 7.70 6.58 -12.66
N LYS A 301 7.25 7.30 -13.68
CA LYS A 301 7.62 7.02 -15.09
C LYS A 301 9.13 7.13 -15.28
N ASP A 302 9.76 8.15 -14.72
CA ASP A 302 11.23 8.33 -14.81
C ASP A 302 11.97 7.16 -14.14
N ILE A 303 11.49 6.68 -13.00
CA ILE A 303 12.07 5.52 -12.33
C ILE A 303 11.92 4.27 -13.21
N CYS A 304 10.75 4.04 -13.77
CA CYS A 304 10.50 2.91 -14.67
C CYS A 304 11.38 2.97 -15.92
N ASP A 305 11.56 4.14 -16.51
CA ASP A 305 12.41 4.36 -17.68
C ASP A 305 13.89 4.11 -17.37
N SER A 306 14.32 4.26 -16.13
CA SER A 306 15.68 3.92 -15.70
C SER A 306 15.91 2.41 -15.63
N VAL A 307 14.87 1.61 -15.55
CA VAL A 307 14.95 0.14 -15.55
C VAL A 307 15.10 -0.39 -16.99
N ASP A 308 14.22 0.07 -17.87
CA ASP A 308 14.23 -0.31 -19.30
C ASP A 308 13.43 0.69 -20.19
#